data_ff89eb405d42854747c6555bc9c8a44c
#
_entry.id   ff89eb405d42854747c6555bc9c8a44c
#
_cell.length_a   1.000
_cell.length_b   1.000
_cell.length_c   1.000
_cell.angle_alpha   90.00
_cell.angle_beta   90.00
_cell.angle_gamma   90.00
#
_symmetry.space_group_name_H-M   'P 1'
#
loop_
_entity.id
_entity.type
_entity.pdbx_description
1 polymer ?
#
loop_
_entity_poly.entity_id
_entity_poly.type
_entity_poly.pdbx_seq_one_letter_code
_entity_poly.pdbx_strand_id
1 'polypeptide(L)'
;AYTSQLAHVVSSAYVKDDCMDDALDFSGGSFQDMTRVATMDEYMWSALFLDNRVELLRHLDMLLKNLIQYRDALQLRDEAALQKLILDGRLIQEENVRKRAKRKEQQG
;
A
#
# COMPACT_ATOMS: atom_id res chain seq x y z
N ALA A 1 12.12 -7.51 -5.53
CA ALA A 1 11.22 -8.32 -4.71
C ALA A 1 9.77 -7.86 -4.85
N TYR A 2 8.85 -8.74 -4.53
CA TYR A 2 7.42 -8.47 -4.68
C TYR A 2 6.95 -7.24 -3.89
N THR A 3 7.58 -6.93 -2.76
CA THR A 3 7.19 -5.78 -1.93
C THR A 3 7.32 -4.47 -2.68
N SER A 4 8.41 -4.31 -3.43
CA SER A 4 8.60 -3.13 -4.27
C SER A 4 7.61 -3.12 -5.44
N GLN A 5 7.42 -4.26 -6.09
CA GLN A 5 6.51 -4.38 -7.22
C GLN A 5 5.07 -4.12 -6.81
N LEU A 6 4.65 -4.64 -5.65
CA LEU A 6 3.31 -4.39 -5.12
C LEU A 6 3.08 -2.91 -4.86
N ALA A 7 4.06 -2.22 -4.27
CA ALA A 7 3.96 -0.78 -4.01
C ALA A 7 3.79 0.01 -5.32
N HIS A 8 4.48 -0.40 -6.39
CA HIS A 8 4.34 0.24 -7.70
C HIS A 8 2.95 0.00 -8.31
N VAL A 9 2.40 -1.21 -8.19
CA VAL A 9 1.04 -1.51 -8.66
C VAL A 9 0.02 -0.64 -7.90
N VAL A 10 0.15 -0.56 -6.58
CA VAL A 10 -0.76 0.24 -5.74
C VAL A 10 -0.68 1.71 -6.12
N SER A 11 0.53 2.25 -6.27
CA SER A 11 0.75 3.65 -6.65
C SER A 11 0.12 3.96 -8.01
N SER A 12 0.33 3.10 -9.00
CA SER A 12 -0.23 3.27 -10.34
C SER A 12 -1.77 3.26 -10.31
N ALA A 13 -2.36 2.36 -9.56
CA ALA A 13 -3.81 2.30 -9.41
C ALA A 13 -4.36 3.52 -8.66
N TYR A 14 -3.65 3.95 -7.62
CA TYR A 14 -4.07 5.06 -6.77
C TYR A 14 -4.17 6.38 -7.52
N VAL A 15 -3.20 6.68 -8.41
CA VAL A 15 -3.21 7.95 -9.16
C VAL A 15 -4.35 8.07 -10.16
N LYS A 16 -5.04 6.97 -10.44
CA LYS A 16 -6.19 6.97 -11.37
C LYS A 16 -7.48 7.41 -10.73
N ASP A 17 -7.47 7.75 -9.45
CA ASP A 17 -8.64 8.25 -8.74
C ASP A 17 -9.09 9.58 -9.34
N ASP A 18 -10.39 9.78 -9.47
CA ASP A 18 -10.97 10.96 -10.11
C ASP A 18 -10.78 12.25 -9.28
N CYS A 19 -10.41 12.13 -8.01
CA CYS A 19 -10.12 13.28 -7.16
C CYS A 19 -8.68 13.80 -7.28
N MET A 20 -7.86 13.22 -8.16
CA MET A 20 -6.44 13.58 -8.24
C MET A 20 -6.19 15.05 -8.55
N ASP A 21 -6.98 15.65 -9.42
CA ASP A 21 -6.83 17.07 -9.78
C ASP A 21 -7.04 17.98 -8.56
N ASP A 22 -8.04 17.68 -7.75
CA ASP A 22 -8.31 18.41 -6.52
C ASP A 22 -7.24 18.15 -5.47
N ALA A 23 -6.73 16.92 -5.41
CA ALA A 23 -5.73 16.52 -4.43
C ALA A 23 -4.37 17.19 -4.62
N LEU A 24 -4.07 17.68 -5.83
CA LEU A 24 -2.81 18.38 -6.11
C LEU A 24 -2.64 19.60 -5.22
N ASP A 25 -3.73 20.30 -4.90
CA ASP A 25 -3.70 21.49 -4.07
C ASP A 25 -3.64 21.21 -2.57
N PHE A 26 -4.00 19.97 -2.17
CA PHE A 26 -4.11 19.58 -0.77
C PHE A 26 -3.15 18.45 -0.41
N SER A 27 -2.17 18.19 -1.26
CA SER A 27 -1.29 17.04 -1.10
C SER A 27 -0.37 17.20 0.10
N GLY A 28 -0.53 16.35 1.10
CA GLY A 28 0.43 16.16 2.18
C GLY A 28 1.49 15.14 1.81
N GLY A 29 2.40 14.87 2.74
CA GLY A 29 3.47 13.90 2.54
C GLY A 29 2.96 12.51 2.18
N SER A 30 1.85 12.07 2.80
CA SER A 30 1.27 10.76 2.55
C SER A 30 0.81 10.59 1.09
N PHE A 31 0.18 11.63 0.54
CA PHE A 31 -0.25 11.61 -0.85
C PHE A 31 0.95 11.53 -1.79
N GLN A 32 1.96 12.36 -1.56
CA GLN A 32 3.16 12.37 -2.39
C GLN A 32 3.90 11.02 -2.33
N ASP A 33 4.01 10.44 -1.15
CA ASP A 33 4.65 9.13 -0.98
C ASP A 33 3.90 8.03 -1.72
N MET A 34 2.56 8.06 -1.69
CA MET A 34 1.73 7.05 -2.35
C MET A 34 1.80 7.13 -3.88
N THR A 35 2.01 8.33 -4.43
CA THR A 35 1.97 8.55 -5.89
C THR A 35 3.34 8.66 -6.53
N ARG A 36 4.39 8.87 -5.76
CA ARG A 36 5.74 9.17 -6.23
C ARG A 36 6.27 8.17 -7.26
N VAL A 37 6.01 6.89 -7.05
CA VAL A 37 6.56 5.82 -7.90
C VAL A 37 5.66 5.51 -9.12
N ALA A 38 4.55 6.22 -9.28
CA ALA A 38 3.64 5.95 -10.42
C ALA A 38 4.22 6.37 -11.77
N THR A 39 5.29 7.16 -11.79
CA THR A 39 5.98 7.57 -13.01
C THR A 39 7.01 6.53 -13.44
N MET A 40 6.55 5.33 -13.73
CA MET A 40 7.42 4.21 -14.11
C MET A 40 7.30 3.87 -15.59
N ASP A 41 8.38 3.31 -16.15
CA ASP A 41 8.39 2.87 -17.54
C ASP A 41 7.47 1.66 -17.72
N GLU A 42 6.51 1.77 -18.62
CA GLU A 42 5.50 0.74 -18.84
C GLU A 42 6.08 -0.56 -19.42
N TYR A 43 7.10 -0.47 -20.24
CA TYR A 43 7.67 -1.65 -20.88
C TYR A 43 8.50 -2.49 -19.90
N MET A 44 9.38 -1.83 -19.16
CA MET A 44 10.23 -2.50 -18.19
C MET A 44 9.41 -3.10 -17.04
N TRP A 45 8.52 -2.30 -16.47
CA TRP A 45 7.77 -2.73 -15.29
C TRP A 45 6.73 -3.79 -15.60
N SER A 46 6.09 -3.76 -16.78
CA SER A 46 5.17 -4.82 -17.15
C SER A 46 5.88 -6.16 -17.27
N ALA A 47 7.10 -6.18 -17.83
CA ALA A 47 7.89 -7.40 -17.90
C ALA A 47 8.25 -7.91 -16.50
N LEU A 48 8.67 -7.03 -15.60
CA LEU A 48 9.00 -7.40 -14.22
C LEU A 48 7.80 -7.95 -13.47
N PHE A 49 6.62 -7.35 -13.64
CA PHE A 49 5.40 -7.82 -13.01
C PHE A 49 5.05 -9.23 -13.50
N LEU A 50 5.17 -9.48 -14.80
CA LEU A 50 4.86 -10.79 -15.37
C LEU A 50 5.86 -11.86 -14.94
N ASP A 51 7.14 -11.50 -14.81
CA ASP A 51 8.17 -12.42 -14.33
C ASP A 51 7.89 -12.90 -12.91
N ASN A 52 7.27 -12.07 -12.09
CA ASN A 52 6.95 -12.39 -10.71
C ASN A 52 5.43 -12.54 -10.49
N ARG A 53 4.72 -12.93 -11.53
CA ARG A 53 3.25 -12.90 -11.59
C ARG A 53 2.59 -13.67 -10.44
N VAL A 54 3.03 -14.87 -10.15
CA VAL A 54 2.38 -15.75 -9.16
C VAL A 54 2.44 -15.13 -7.76
N GLU A 55 3.63 -14.71 -7.32
CA GLU A 55 3.79 -14.09 -6.00
C GLU A 55 3.12 -12.73 -5.93
N LEU A 56 3.22 -11.94 -6.99
CA LEU A 56 2.59 -10.62 -7.04
C LEU A 56 1.07 -10.72 -6.94
N LEU A 57 0.47 -11.70 -7.67
CA LEU A 57 -0.97 -11.95 -7.59
C LEU A 57 -1.41 -12.34 -6.19
N ARG A 58 -0.64 -13.22 -5.54
CA ARG A 58 -0.97 -13.69 -4.19
C ARG A 58 -1.04 -12.52 -3.21
N HIS A 59 -0.04 -11.64 -3.26
CA HIS A 59 0.02 -10.50 -2.35
C HIS A 59 -0.97 -9.41 -2.72
N LEU A 60 -1.23 -9.23 -4.01
CA LEU A 60 -2.27 -8.29 -4.46
C LEU A 60 -3.65 -8.73 -3.99
N ASP A 61 -3.95 -10.03 -4.07
CA ASP A 61 -5.22 -10.57 -3.58
C ASP A 61 -5.38 -10.37 -2.07
N MET A 62 -4.30 -10.54 -1.30
CA MET A 62 -4.32 -10.25 0.15
C MET A 62 -4.60 -8.78 0.42
N LEU A 63 -3.97 -7.89 -0.34
CA LEU A 63 -4.21 -6.45 -0.19
C LEU A 63 -5.64 -6.08 -0.53
N LEU A 64 -6.17 -6.64 -1.63
CA LEU A 64 -7.57 -6.42 -2.02
C LEU A 64 -8.53 -6.88 -0.94
N LYS A 65 -8.29 -8.05 -0.35
CA LYS A 65 -9.10 -8.56 0.76
C LYS A 65 -9.09 -7.61 1.95
N ASN A 66 -7.91 -7.10 2.30
CA ASN A 66 -7.77 -6.15 3.41
C ASN A 66 -8.48 -4.83 3.11
N LEU A 67 -8.38 -4.33 1.88
CA LEU A 67 -9.06 -3.10 1.47
C LEU A 67 -10.57 -3.25 1.51
N ILE A 68 -11.09 -4.41 1.12
CA ILE A 68 -12.55 -4.68 1.15
C ILE A 68 -13.08 -4.59 2.58
N GLN A 69 -12.32 -5.00 3.59
CA GLN A 69 -12.74 -4.88 4.98
C GLN A 69 -12.99 -3.42 5.38
N TYR A 70 -12.10 -2.50 4.96
CA TYR A 70 -12.30 -1.06 5.19
C TYR A 70 -13.52 -0.55 4.43
N ARG A 71 -13.65 -0.97 3.17
CA ARG A 71 -14.79 -0.59 2.35
C ARG A 71 -16.11 -0.99 2.99
N ASP A 72 -16.22 -2.23 3.45
CA ASP A 72 -17.43 -2.75 4.08
C ASP A 72 -17.77 -2.01 5.37
N ALA A 73 -16.76 -1.76 6.19
CA ALA A 73 -16.93 -1.01 7.45
C ALA A 73 -17.40 0.42 7.18
N LEU A 74 -16.85 1.07 6.15
CA LEU A 74 -17.28 2.41 5.74
C LEU A 74 -18.70 2.41 5.20
N GLN A 75 -19.05 1.44 4.37
CA GLN A 75 -20.38 1.32 3.78
C GLN A 75 -21.43 1.12 4.86
N LEU A 76 -21.15 0.32 5.86
CA LEU A 76 -22.05 0.02 6.97
C LEU A 76 -21.97 1.05 8.10
N ARG A 77 -21.08 2.03 8.00
CA ARG A 77 -20.84 3.03 9.05
C ARG A 77 -20.46 2.36 10.37
N ASP A 78 -19.73 1.29 10.32
CA ASP A 78 -19.33 0.48 11.47
C ASP A 78 -18.04 1.04 12.08
N GLU A 79 -18.21 1.96 13.03
CA GLU A 79 -17.09 2.63 13.67
C GLU A 79 -16.22 1.65 14.46
N ALA A 80 -16.81 0.68 15.14
CA ALA A 80 -16.07 -0.32 15.92
C ALA A 80 -15.18 -1.17 15.01
N ALA A 81 -15.71 -1.58 13.84
CA ALA A 81 -14.94 -2.34 12.88
C ALA A 81 -13.77 -1.52 12.33
N LEU A 82 -13.99 -0.24 12.02
CA LEU A 82 -12.93 0.66 11.56
C LEU A 82 -11.83 0.81 12.62
N GLN A 83 -12.22 0.99 13.87
CA GLN A 83 -11.27 1.12 14.97
C GLN A 83 -10.41 -0.14 15.11
N LYS A 84 -11.01 -1.31 14.97
CA LYS A 84 -10.29 -2.57 15.04
C LYS A 84 -9.30 -2.73 13.89
N LEU A 85 -9.73 -2.42 12.65
CA LEU A 85 -8.85 -2.49 11.48
C LEU A 85 -7.67 -1.56 11.61
N ILE A 86 -7.89 -0.34 12.06
CA ILE A 86 -6.82 0.65 12.26
C ILE A 86 -5.88 0.20 13.37
N LEU A 87 -6.41 -0.30 14.48
CA LEU A 87 -5.60 -0.80 15.58
C LEU A 87 -4.71 -1.97 15.14
N ASP A 88 -5.28 -2.94 14.43
CA ASP A 88 -4.53 -4.09 13.94
C ASP A 88 -3.36 -3.65 13.07
N GLY A 89 -3.60 -2.71 12.16
CA GLY A 89 -2.55 -2.17 11.29
C GLY A 89 -1.48 -1.43 12.07
N ARG A 90 -1.87 -0.63 13.07
CA ARG A 90 -0.93 0.10 13.91
C ARG A 90 -0.03 -0.85 14.69
N LEU A 91 -0.60 -1.89 15.27
CA LEU A 91 0.18 -2.87 16.06
C LEU A 91 1.20 -3.61 15.20
N ILE A 92 0.81 -3.97 13.97
CA ILE A 92 1.72 -4.62 13.03
C ILE A 92 2.86 -3.66 12.66
N GLN A 93 2.55 -2.39 12.39
CA GLN A 93 3.58 -1.41 12.02
C GLN A 93 4.53 -1.11 13.17
N GLU A 94 4.03 -1.01 14.38
CA GLU A 94 4.87 -0.82 15.56
C GLU A 94 5.86 -1.97 15.73
N GLU A 95 5.42 -3.21 15.49
CA GLU A 95 6.29 -4.37 15.51
C GLU A 95 7.33 -4.33 14.40
N ASN A 96 6.95 -3.90 13.20
CA ASN A 96 7.87 -3.76 12.07
C ASN A 96 8.96 -2.74 12.39
N VAL A 97 8.62 -1.63 13.02
CA VAL A 97 9.57 -0.60 13.41
C VAL A 97 10.57 -1.16 14.44
N ARG A 98 10.08 -1.91 15.42
CA ARG A 98 10.95 -2.56 16.42
C ARG A 98 11.93 -3.54 15.77
N LYS A 99 11.46 -4.34 14.83
CA LYS A 99 12.30 -5.30 14.10
C LYS A 99 13.39 -4.61 13.30
N ARG A 100 13.06 -3.50 12.66
CA ARG A 100 14.05 -2.71 11.90
C ARG A 100 15.13 -2.15 12.82
N ALA A 101 14.75 -1.63 13.97
CA ALA A 101 15.68 -1.07 14.95
C ALA A 101 16.65 -2.16 15.44
N LYS A 102 16.14 -3.36 15.75
CA LYS A 102 16.97 -4.48 16.16
C LYS A 102 17.95 -4.91 15.08
N ARG A 103 17.52 -4.96 13.82
CA ARG A 103 18.39 -5.32 12.71
C ARG A 103 19.52 -4.32 12.52
N LYS A 104 19.23 -3.02 12.65
CA LYS A 104 20.24 -1.96 12.57
C LYS A 104 21.26 -2.09 13.69
N GLU A 105 20.85 -2.39 14.92
CA GLU A 105 21.74 -2.60 16.05
C GLU A 105 22.67 -3.78 15.80
N GLN A 106 22.16 -4.88 15.21
CA GLN A 106 22.95 -6.06 14.92
C GLN A 106 23.94 -5.84 13.78
N GLN A 107 23.64 -4.92 12.87
CA GLN A 107 24.51 -4.60 11.73
C GLN A 107 25.53 -3.50 12.06
N GLY A 108 25.30 -2.76 13.10
CA GLY A 108 26.16 -1.68 13.54
C GLY A 108 27.23 -2.17 14.48
#